data_784cfebd6ebd226961395e6a1522d493
#
_entry.id   784cfebd6ebd226961395e6a1522d493
#
_cell.length_a   1.000
_cell.length_b   1.000
_cell.length_c   1.000
_cell.angle_alpha   90.00
_cell.angle_beta   90.00
_cell.angle_gamma   90.00
#
_symmetry.space_group_name_H-M   'P 1'
#
loop_
_entity.id
_entity.type
_entity.pdbx_description
1 polymer ?
#
loop_
_entity_poly.entity_id
_entity_poly.type
_entity_poly.pdbx_seq_one_letter_code
_entity_poly.pdbx_strand_id
1 'polypeptide(L)'
;MSSFSRYCTLVLFTRPMNFTKKNTLTGWFVFFIAFTTYYLTVEPTASYWDCSEYIATSAKLQVGHPPGAPLFQMMGAFFSSFASGPESVAFWVNMMSVMASAFTILFMFWSLTR
;
A
#
# COMPACT_ATOMS: atom_id res chain seq x y z
N MET A 1 -5.31 -45.29 -6.56
CA MET A 1 -4.76 -43.92 -6.56
C MET A 1 -5.64 -42.84 -7.19
N SER A 2 -6.88 -43.09 -7.59
CA SER A 2 -7.73 -42.14 -8.33
C SER A 2 -8.84 -41.46 -7.51
N SER A 3 -9.20 -41.97 -6.33
CA SER A 3 -10.29 -41.39 -5.52
C SER A 3 -9.83 -40.19 -4.70
N PHE A 4 -8.65 -40.24 -4.10
CA PHE A 4 -8.14 -39.13 -3.26
C PHE A 4 -7.92 -37.84 -4.04
N SER A 5 -7.45 -37.94 -5.29
CA SER A 5 -7.28 -36.75 -6.17
C SER A 5 -8.60 -36.09 -6.52
N ARG A 6 -9.67 -36.87 -6.72
CA ARG A 6 -11.03 -36.32 -7.01
C ARG A 6 -11.67 -35.63 -5.81
N TYR A 7 -11.45 -36.12 -4.60
CA TYR A 7 -11.96 -35.46 -3.38
C TYR A 7 -11.23 -34.12 -3.16
N CYS A 8 -9.91 -34.05 -3.39
CA CYS A 8 -9.16 -32.82 -3.25
C CYS A 8 -9.62 -31.75 -4.26
N THR A 9 -9.88 -32.13 -5.52
CA THR A 9 -10.39 -31.23 -6.55
C THR A 9 -11.82 -30.79 -6.27
N LEU A 10 -12.67 -31.67 -5.73
CA LEU A 10 -14.08 -31.37 -5.44
C LEU A 10 -14.21 -30.43 -4.23
N VAL A 11 -13.37 -30.57 -3.21
CA VAL A 11 -13.35 -29.66 -2.05
C VAL A 11 -12.83 -28.26 -2.42
N LEU A 12 -11.94 -28.16 -3.40
CA LEU A 12 -11.49 -26.86 -3.92
C LEU A 12 -12.56 -26.15 -4.76
N PHE A 13 -13.49 -26.91 -5.38
CA PHE A 13 -14.51 -26.34 -6.29
C PHE A 13 -15.82 -25.98 -5.61
N THR A 14 -16.09 -26.49 -4.39
CA THR A 14 -17.34 -26.25 -3.64
C THR A 14 -17.18 -25.23 -2.51
N ARG A 15 -16.34 -24.22 -2.67
CA ARG A 15 -16.39 -23.08 -1.75
C ARG A 15 -17.70 -22.32 -1.99
N PRO A 16 -18.61 -22.25 -0.99
CA PRO A 16 -19.86 -21.53 -1.18
C PRO A 16 -19.55 -20.07 -1.54
N MET A 17 -20.22 -19.54 -2.56
CA MET A 17 -20.06 -18.17 -3.06
C MET A 17 -20.11 -17.11 -1.94
N ASN A 18 -20.75 -17.42 -0.82
CA ASN A 18 -20.78 -16.58 0.37
C ASN A 18 -19.41 -16.37 1.04
N PHE A 19 -18.48 -17.35 0.98
CA PHE A 19 -17.15 -17.20 1.59
C PHE A 19 -16.32 -16.16 0.86
N THR A 20 -16.28 -16.22 -0.46
CA THR A 20 -15.48 -15.27 -1.27
C THR A 20 -15.94 -13.83 -1.07
N LYS A 21 -17.24 -13.59 -1.06
CA LYS A 21 -17.81 -12.25 -0.81
C LYS A 21 -17.51 -11.75 0.60
N LYS A 22 -17.67 -12.61 1.61
CA LYS A 22 -17.32 -12.28 3.00
C LYS A 22 -15.85 -11.99 3.16
N ASN A 23 -14.98 -12.81 2.57
CA ASN A 23 -13.53 -12.64 2.63
C ASN A 23 -13.08 -11.34 1.96
N THR A 24 -13.67 -11.00 0.80
CA THR A 24 -13.38 -9.73 0.12
C THR A 24 -13.82 -8.53 0.98
N LEU A 25 -15.03 -8.58 1.54
CA LEU A 25 -15.52 -7.50 2.39
C LEU A 25 -14.69 -7.32 3.67
N THR A 26 -14.32 -8.43 4.32
CA THR A 26 -13.45 -8.41 5.49
C THR A 26 -12.06 -7.85 5.15
N GLY A 27 -11.49 -8.21 4.00
CA GLY A 27 -10.23 -7.65 3.52
C GLY A 27 -10.29 -6.13 3.37
N TRP A 28 -11.34 -5.59 2.75
CA TRP A 28 -11.54 -4.15 2.65
C TRP A 28 -11.75 -3.48 4.01
N PHE A 29 -12.44 -4.13 4.93
CA PHE A 29 -12.59 -3.62 6.30
C PHE A 29 -11.25 -3.51 7.02
N VAL A 30 -10.41 -4.53 6.92
CA VAL A 30 -9.03 -4.53 7.46
C VAL A 30 -8.19 -3.44 6.80
N PHE A 31 -8.31 -3.25 5.48
CA PHE A 31 -7.65 -2.16 4.77
C PHE A 31 -8.03 -0.79 5.33
N PHE A 32 -9.32 -0.52 5.52
CA PHE A 32 -9.77 0.77 6.04
C PHE A 32 -9.30 1.04 7.47
N ILE A 33 -9.26 0.02 8.32
CA ILE A 33 -8.69 0.15 9.68
C ILE A 33 -7.21 0.51 9.58
N ALA A 34 -6.44 -0.23 8.80
CA ALA A 34 -5.01 0.01 8.60
C ALA A 34 -4.75 1.40 7.99
N PHE A 35 -5.50 1.75 6.94
CA PHE A 35 -5.39 3.06 6.30
C PHE A 35 -5.67 4.19 7.28
N THR A 36 -6.76 4.11 8.07
CA THR A 36 -7.10 5.13 9.06
C THR A 36 -6.01 5.26 10.13
N THR A 37 -5.49 4.13 10.61
CA THR A 37 -4.41 4.15 11.61
C THR A 37 -3.16 4.84 11.05
N TYR A 38 -2.71 4.47 9.86
CA TYR A 38 -1.53 5.08 9.24
C TYR A 38 -1.76 6.54 8.87
N TYR A 39 -2.97 6.89 8.41
CA TYR A 39 -3.33 8.28 8.11
C TYR A 39 -3.28 9.18 9.35
N LEU A 40 -3.76 8.71 10.49
CA LEU A 40 -3.76 9.47 11.74
C LEU A 40 -2.36 9.58 12.37
N THR A 41 -1.44 8.70 11.98
CA THR A 41 -0.07 8.67 12.50
C THR A 41 0.98 9.14 11.50
N VAL A 42 0.55 9.53 10.29
CA VAL A 42 1.48 10.02 9.27
C VAL A 42 2.14 11.33 9.71
N GLU A 43 3.45 11.40 9.54
CA GLU A 43 4.19 12.65 9.78
C GLU A 43 3.81 13.70 8.70
N PRO A 44 3.29 14.87 9.09
CA PRO A 44 2.89 15.89 8.13
C PRO A 44 4.07 16.63 7.51
N THR A 45 5.25 16.52 8.11
CA THR A 45 6.46 17.21 7.73
C THR A 45 7.54 16.24 7.27
N ALA A 46 8.72 16.75 6.91
CA ALA A 46 9.87 15.93 6.63
C ALA A 46 10.47 15.39 7.94
N SER A 47 10.54 14.08 8.04
CA SER A 47 11.24 13.39 9.13
C SER A 47 12.75 13.55 9.01
N TYR A 48 13.48 13.02 10.00
CA TYR A 48 14.92 13.06 10.03
C TYR A 48 15.59 12.32 8.87
N TRP A 49 16.86 12.66 8.62
CA TRP A 49 17.77 12.01 7.69
C TRP A 49 17.33 12.14 6.23
N ASP A 50 17.42 11.07 5.48
CA ASP A 50 17.23 11.07 4.02
C ASP A 50 15.79 11.36 3.55
N CYS A 51 14.81 11.34 4.46
CA CYS A 51 13.41 11.57 4.13
C CYS A 51 13.20 12.94 3.45
N SER A 52 13.86 13.98 3.96
CA SER A 52 13.82 15.34 3.40
C SER A 52 14.35 15.38 1.96
N GLU A 53 15.42 14.63 1.69
CA GLU A 53 16.01 14.55 0.36
C GLU A 53 15.05 13.83 -0.60
N TYR A 54 14.49 12.68 -0.20
CA TYR A 54 13.53 11.95 -1.02
C TYR A 54 12.28 12.76 -1.32
N ILE A 55 11.78 13.54 -0.38
CA ILE A 55 10.63 14.44 -0.59
C ILE A 55 11.01 15.54 -1.59
N ALA A 56 12.14 16.20 -1.41
CA ALA A 56 12.59 17.30 -2.27
C ALA A 56 12.91 16.83 -3.71
N THR A 57 13.61 15.70 -3.84
CA THR A 57 13.97 15.13 -5.15
C THR A 57 12.75 14.59 -5.87
N SER A 58 11.76 14.03 -5.17
CA SER A 58 10.48 13.62 -5.75
C SER A 58 9.69 14.82 -6.27
N ALA A 59 9.53 15.87 -5.46
CA ALA A 59 8.77 17.05 -5.84
C ALA A 59 9.35 17.80 -7.06
N LYS A 60 10.68 17.73 -7.24
CA LYS A 60 11.37 18.42 -8.35
C LYS A 60 11.85 17.47 -9.45
N LEU A 61 11.53 16.16 -9.38
CA LEU A 61 12.05 15.11 -10.28
C LEU A 61 13.57 15.18 -10.45
N GLN A 62 14.29 15.34 -9.35
CA GLN A 62 15.76 15.40 -9.31
C GLN A 62 16.34 14.04 -8.94
N VAL A 63 17.61 13.83 -9.29
CA VAL A 63 18.34 12.62 -8.88
C VAL A 63 18.87 12.84 -7.46
N GLY A 64 18.51 11.93 -6.55
CA GLY A 64 19.08 11.90 -5.20
C GLY A 64 20.49 11.31 -5.19
N HIS A 65 21.11 11.23 -4.00
CA HIS A 65 22.42 10.62 -3.86
C HIS A 65 22.42 9.12 -4.24
N PRO A 66 23.56 8.55 -4.69
CA PRO A 66 23.62 7.14 -5.06
C PRO A 66 23.24 6.19 -3.91
N PRO A 67 22.51 5.07 -4.19
CA PRO A 67 22.19 4.55 -5.53
C PRO A 67 20.96 5.17 -6.20
N GLY A 68 20.27 6.11 -5.55
CA GLY A 68 19.01 6.70 -6.05
C GLY A 68 17.79 5.76 -5.95
N ALA A 69 16.60 6.31 -6.11
CA ALA A 69 15.35 5.58 -6.09
C ALA A 69 14.37 6.10 -7.16
N PRO A 70 14.64 5.86 -8.45
CA PRO A 70 13.91 6.50 -9.53
C PRO A 70 12.41 6.19 -9.49
N LEU A 71 12.01 4.95 -9.17
CA LEU A 71 10.61 4.58 -9.06
C LEU A 71 9.91 5.33 -7.92
N PHE A 72 10.58 5.42 -6.75
CA PHE A 72 10.05 6.17 -5.62
C PHE A 72 9.87 7.65 -5.98
N GLN A 73 10.85 8.25 -6.64
CA GLN A 73 10.83 9.66 -7.03
C GLN A 73 9.70 9.95 -8.03
N MET A 74 9.48 9.08 -9.02
CA MET A 74 8.37 9.21 -9.97
C MET A 74 7.01 9.11 -9.28
N MET A 75 6.83 8.14 -8.40
CA MET A 75 5.61 7.99 -7.63
C MET A 75 5.41 9.15 -6.65
N GLY A 76 6.45 9.58 -5.97
CA GLY A 76 6.43 10.72 -5.07
C GLY A 76 6.10 12.03 -5.81
N ALA A 77 6.61 12.23 -7.03
CA ALA A 77 6.23 13.36 -7.88
C ALA A 77 4.74 13.35 -8.23
N PHE A 78 4.19 12.17 -8.55
CA PHE A 78 2.75 12.03 -8.79
C PHE A 78 1.94 12.44 -7.55
N PHE A 79 2.31 11.98 -6.37
CA PHE A 79 1.62 12.36 -5.13
C PHE A 79 1.85 13.83 -4.77
N SER A 80 3.02 14.38 -5.00
CA SER A 80 3.31 15.80 -4.76
C SER A 80 2.46 16.74 -5.63
N SER A 81 1.95 16.27 -6.79
CA SER A 81 1.08 17.06 -7.65
C SER A 81 -0.30 17.37 -7.04
N PHE A 82 -0.68 16.65 -5.98
CA PHE A 82 -1.91 16.96 -5.22
C PHE A 82 -1.69 18.02 -4.14
N ALA A 83 -0.45 18.45 -3.91
CA ALA A 83 -0.13 19.48 -2.94
C ALA A 83 -0.60 20.85 -3.41
N SER A 84 -1.31 21.58 -2.55
CA SER A 84 -1.78 22.95 -2.83
C SER A 84 -0.70 24.01 -2.62
N GLY A 85 0.39 23.67 -1.95
CA GLY A 85 1.51 24.54 -1.65
C GLY A 85 2.74 23.78 -1.16
N PRO A 86 3.91 24.43 -1.08
CA PRO A 86 5.17 23.79 -0.68
C PRO A 86 5.11 23.10 0.69
N GLU A 87 4.32 23.67 1.61
CA GLU A 87 4.13 23.15 2.98
C GLU A 87 3.41 21.80 3.02
N SER A 88 2.58 21.49 2.02
CA SER A 88 1.83 20.24 1.95
C SER A 88 2.49 19.13 1.15
N VAL A 89 3.61 19.42 0.47
CA VAL A 89 4.32 18.44 -0.38
C VAL A 89 4.79 17.23 0.45
N ALA A 90 5.38 17.47 1.62
CA ALA A 90 5.86 16.39 2.50
C ALA A 90 4.72 15.44 2.89
N PHE A 91 3.59 15.99 3.30
CA PHE A 91 2.40 15.21 3.64
C PHE A 91 1.94 14.32 2.49
N TRP A 92 1.81 14.87 1.27
CA TRP A 92 1.36 14.10 0.11
C TRP A 92 2.35 13.01 -0.31
N VAL A 93 3.65 13.26 -0.23
CA VAL A 93 4.65 12.22 -0.50
C VAL A 93 4.60 11.12 0.57
N ASN A 94 4.41 11.47 1.85
CA ASN A 94 4.25 10.51 2.93
C ASN A 94 2.94 9.70 2.79
N MET A 95 1.88 10.28 2.21
CA MET A 95 0.64 9.57 1.89
C MET A 95 0.85 8.39 0.94
N MET A 96 1.84 8.44 0.07
CA MET A 96 2.22 7.28 -0.75
C MET A 96 2.59 6.08 0.14
N SER A 97 3.36 6.30 1.20
CA SER A 97 3.74 5.25 2.15
C SER A 97 2.55 4.72 2.95
N VAL A 98 1.62 5.59 3.34
CA VAL A 98 0.36 5.21 3.99
C VAL A 98 -0.45 4.27 3.10
N MET A 99 -0.63 4.63 1.83
CA MET A 99 -1.36 3.82 0.86
C MET A 99 -0.67 2.46 0.64
N ALA A 100 0.64 2.47 0.40
CA ALA A 100 1.42 1.25 0.19
C ALA A 100 1.32 0.30 1.40
N SER A 101 1.43 0.82 2.61
CA SER A 101 1.32 0.04 3.85
C SER A 101 -0.08 -0.56 4.03
N ALA A 102 -1.13 0.20 3.78
CA ALA A 102 -2.51 -0.28 3.88
C ALA A 102 -2.80 -1.38 2.84
N PHE A 103 -2.34 -1.22 1.60
CA PHE A 103 -2.45 -2.26 0.57
C PHE A 103 -1.63 -3.51 0.90
N THR A 104 -0.46 -3.36 1.50
CA THR A 104 0.34 -4.51 1.96
C THR A 104 -0.44 -5.35 2.95
N ILE A 105 -1.13 -4.74 3.90
CA ILE A 105 -1.98 -5.47 4.87
C ILE A 105 -3.16 -6.16 4.16
N LEU A 106 -3.80 -5.48 3.21
CA LEU A 106 -4.89 -6.07 2.42
C LEU A 106 -4.43 -7.32 1.66
N PHE A 107 -3.31 -7.22 0.93
CA PHE A 107 -2.79 -8.34 0.15
C PHE A 107 -2.27 -9.47 1.05
N MET A 108 -1.65 -9.15 2.17
CA MET A 108 -1.25 -10.14 3.17
C MET A 108 -2.47 -10.89 3.71
N PHE A 109 -3.54 -10.19 4.08
CA PHE A 109 -4.79 -10.80 4.52
C PHE A 109 -5.34 -11.77 3.46
N TRP A 110 -5.44 -11.34 2.21
CA TRP A 110 -5.94 -12.20 1.14
C TRP A 110 -5.01 -13.37 0.81
N SER A 111 -3.71 -13.20 0.95
CA SER A 111 -2.75 -14.30 0.77
C SER A 111 -2.90 -15.40 1.82
N LEU A 112 -3.24 -15.03 3.05
CA LEU A 112 -3.44 -15.97 4.16
C LEU A 112 -4.83 -16.63 4.14
N THR A 113 -5.84 -15.96 3.57
CA THR A 113 -7.24 -16.41 3.63
C THR A 113 -7.74 -17.04 2.33
N ARG A 114 -6.97 -17.00 1.25
CA ARG A 114 -7.24 -17.68 -0.02
C ARG A 114 -6.47 -18.98 -0.10
#